data_4c34b5d277eeecacb23211f7c36965b8
#
_entry.id   4c34b5d277eeecacb23211f7c36965b8
#
_cell.length_a   1.000
_cell.length_b   1.000
_cell.length_c   1.000
_cell.angle_alpha   90.00
_cell.angle_beta   90.00
_cell.angle_gamma   90.00
#
_symmetry.space_group_name_H-M   'P 1'
#
loop_
_entity.id
_entity.type
_entity.pdbx_description
1 polymer ?
#
loop_
_entity_poly.entity_id
_entity_poly.type
_entity_poly.pdbx_seq_one_letter_code
_entity_poly.pdbx_strand_id
1 'polypeptide(L)'
;MDLDTEKILKRFEDYISYNTQSDEENDQVYPSTPGQMVLARHLKEELEQLGLQEVSLDENGYVMATLPANGAEGSVVGFISHMDTSPDAPGGPIKSRVVHDYDGKDICLNKE
;
A
#
# COMPACT_ATOMS: atom_id res chain seq x y z
N MET A 1 -15.55 18.03 3.55
CA MET A 1 -15.27 16.63 3.92
C MET A 1 -14.02 16.66 4.78
N ASP A 2 -14.14 16.32 6.04
CA ASP A 2 -12.97 16.21 6.90
C ASP A 2 -12.33 14.84 6.70
N LEU A 3 -11.05 14.84 6.36
CA LEU A 3 -10.27 13.61 6.26
C LEU A 3 -9.98 13.11 7.67
N ASP A 4 -10.25 11.84 7.91
CA ASP A 4 -9.87 11.15 9.15
C ASP A 4 -8.37 10.82 9.09
N THR A 5 -7.56 11.78 9.50
CA THR A 5 -6.10 11.67 9.45
C THR A 5 -5.56 10.55 10.34
N GLU A 6 -6.24 10.24 11.44
CA GLU A 6 -5.83 9.12 12.32
C GLU A 6 -6.03 7.77 11.63
N LYS A 7 -7.13 7.58 10.91
CA LYS A 7 -7.35 6.36 10.13
C LYS A 7 -6.37 6.23 8.97
N ILE A 8 -6.04 7.34 8.30
CA ILE A 8 -5.06 7.33 7.21
C ILE A 8 -3.68 6.96 7.75
N LEU A 9 -3.26 7.56 8.86
CA LEU A 9 -1.99 7.25 9.50
C LEU A 9 -1.92 5.78 9.92
N LYS A 10 -2.95 5.28 10.59
CA LYS A 10 -3.00 3.87 11.02
C LYS A 10 -2.92 2.91 9.83
N ARG A 11 -3.61 3.21 8.73
CA ARG A 11 -3.54 2.42 7.50
C ARG A 11 -2.14 2.43 6.91
N PHE A 12 -1.49 3.59 6.87
CA PHE A 12 -0.11 3.71 6.40
C PHE A 12 0.85 2.89 7.27
N GLU A 13 0.75 2.99 8.60
CA GLU A 13 1.57 2.21 9.54
C GLU A 13 1.36 0.70 9.38
N ASP A 14 0.13 0.29 9.11
CA ASP A 14 -0.19 -1.12 8.82
C ASP A 14 0.51 -1.57 7.53
N TYR A 15 0.39 -0.83 6.44
CA TYR A 15 1.00 -1.19 5.15
C TYR A 15 2.51 -1.29 5.22
N ILE A 16 3.21 -0.37 5.90
CA ILE A 16 4.66 -0.42 6.03
C ILE A 16 5.15 -1.53 6.98
N SER A 17 4.26 -2.21 7.70
CA SER A 17 4.60 -3.37 8.52
C SER A 17 4.88 -4.63 7.67
N TYR A 18 4.40 -4.67 6.43
CA TYR A 18 4.64 -5.78 5.50
C TYR A 18 6.00 -5.61 4.82
N ASN A 19 6.78 -6.68 4.77
CA ASN A 19 7.97 -6.68 3.94
C ASN A 19 7.58 -7.02 2.49
N THR A 20 7.53 -6.00 1.66
CA THR A 20 7.17 -6.12 0.24
C THR A 20 8.33 -5.82 -0.70
N GLN A 21 9.56 -5.90 -0.18
CA GLN A 21 10.75 -5.68 -0.98
C GLN A 21 10.77 -6.64 -2.18
N SER A 22 10.99 -6.09 -3.38
CA SER A 22 11.14 -6.87 -4.59
C SER A 22 12.53 -7.54 -4.65
N ASP A 23 12.62 -8.61 -5.44
CA ASP A 23 13.85 -9.33 -5.71
C ASP A 23 14.15 -9.22 -7.22
N GLU A 24 15.18 -8.46 -7.58
CA GLU A 24 15.57 -8.21 -8.96
C GLU A 24 16.21 -9.45 -9.64
N GLU A 25 16.73 -10.39 -8.86
CA GLU A 25 17.33 -11.61 -9.39
C GLU A 25 16.28 -12.71 -9.65
N ASN A 26 15.06 -12.54 -9.13
CA ASN A 26 13.96 -13.47 -9.32
C ASN A 26 13.03 -13.01 -10.45
N ASP A 27 13.36 -13.41 -11.68
CA ASP A 27 12.56 -13.14 -12.89
C ASP A 27 11.63 -14.30 -13.30
N GLN A 28 11.55 -15.35 -12.48
CA GLN A 28 10.81 -16.58 -12.81
C GLN A 28 9.37 -16.57 -12.31
N VAL A 29 9.08 -15.76 -11.30
CA VAL A 29 7.75 -15.71 -10.67
C VAL A 29 7.35 -14.27 -10.39
N TYR A 30 6.04 -14.03 -10.41
CA TYR A 30 5.44 -12.74 -10.04
C TYR A 30 4.34 -12.97 -9.00
N PRO A 31 4.34 -12.15 -7.93
CA PRO A 31 5.35 -11.17 -7.54
C PRO A 31 6.68 -11.85 -7.16
N SER A 32 7.80 -11.12 -7.29
CA SER A 32 9.15 -11.67 -7.09
C SER A 32 9.44 -12.13 -5.66
N THR A 33 8.65 -11.66 -4.68
CA THR A 33 8.76 -12.09 -3.29
C THR A 33 7.40 -12.42 -2.68
N PRO A 34 7.32 -13.41 -1.77
CA PRO A 34 6.07 -13.82 -1.14
C PRO A 34 5.39 -12.72 -0.29
N GLY A 35 6.19 -11.80 0.26
CA GLY A 35 5.67 -10.70 1.10
C GLY A 35 4.72 -9.77 0.36
N GLN A 36 4.94 -9.56 -0.93
CA GLN A 36 4.05 -8.79 -1.79
C GLN A 36 2.66 -9.44 -1.87
N MET A 37 2.58 -10.76 -2.01
CA MET A 37 1.31 -11.47 -2.04
C MET A 37 0.58 -11.43 -0.68
N VAL A 38 1.32 -11.33 0.44
CA VAL A 38 0.70 -11.17 1.77
C VAL A 38 0.00 -9.81 1.87
N LEU A 39 0.67 -8.73 1.47
CA LEU A 39 0.03 -7.41 1.42
C LEU A 39 -1.14 -7.38 0.42
N ALA A 40 -0.98 -8.00 -0.76
CA ALA A 40 -2.05 -8.05 -1.76
C ALA A 40 -3.35 -8.67 -1.22
N ARG A 41 -3.26 -9.75 -0.43
CA ARG A 41 -4.43 -10.35 0.22
C ARG A 41 -5.06 -9.42 1.24
N HIS A 42 -4.24 -8.75 2.05
CA HIS A 42 -4.71 -7.74 3.02
C HIS A 42 -5.45 -6.60 2.32
N LEU A 43 -4.87 -6.04 1.24
CA LEU A 43 -5.51 -4.99 0.45
C LEU A 43 -6.84 -5.44 -0.17
N LYS A 44 -6.91 -6.68 -0.67
CA LYS A 44 -8.16 -7.24 -1.18
C LYS A 44 -9.24 -7.26 -0.10
N GLU A 45 -8.93 -7.79 1.08
CA GLU A 45 -9.87 -7.83 2.20
C GLU A 45 -10.30 -6.44 2.65
N GLU A 46 -9.39 -5.47 2.69
CA GLU A 46 -9.71 -4.10 3.05
C GLU A 46 -10.64 -3.44 2.03
N LEU A 47 -10.39 -3.62 0.72
CA LEU A 47 -11.26 -3.10 -0.33
C LEU A 47 -12.67 -3.69 -0.27
N GLU A 48 -12.79 -4.98 0.05
CA GLU A 48 -14.08 -5.64 0.31
C GLU A 48 -14.80 -5.03 1.52
N GLN A 49 -14.07 -4.79 2.63
CA GLN A 49 -14.62 -4.16 3.84
C GLN A 49 -15.04 -2.71 3.61
N LEU A 50 -14.36 -1.99 2.72
CA LEU A 50 -14.72 -0.64 2.29
C LEU A 50 -15.97 -0.61 1.39
N GLY A 51 -16.46 -1.78 0.97
CA GLY A 51 -17.66 -1.91 0.16
C GLY A 51 -17.44 -1.66 -1.34
N LEU A 52 -16.20 -1.77 -1.82
CA LEU A 52 -15.94 -1.72 -3.25
C LEU A 52 -16.47 -2.98 -3.94
N GLN A 53 -16.74 -2.86 -5.23
CA GLN A 53 -17.28 -3.93 -6.05
C GLN A 53 -16.19 -4.56 -6.92
N GLU A 54 -16.44 -5.76 -7.42
CA GLU A 54 -15.55 -6.50 -8.32
C GLU A 54 -14.12 -6.62 -7.79
N VAL A 55 -13.99 -6.76 -6.47
CA VAL A 55 -12.68 -6.89 -5.83
C VAL A 55 -12.05 -8.21 -6.22
N SER A 56 -10.88 -8.14 -6.82
CA SER A 56 -10.15 -9.31 -7.29
C SER A 56 -8.67 -9.25 -6.92
N LEU A 57 -8.06 -10.40 -6.82
CA LEU A 57 -6.62 -10.59 -6.69
C LEU A 57 -6.25 -11.77 -7.61
N ASP A 58 -5.33 -11.54 -8.52
CA ASP A 58 -4.83 -12.59 -9.41
C ASP A 58 -3.55 -13.26 -8.88
N GLU A 59 -3.07 -14.24 -9.62
CA GLU A 59 -1.87 -15.01 -9.29
C GLU A 59 -0.57 -14.20 -9.36
N ASN A 60 -0.58 -13.07 -10.08
CA ASN A 60 0.55 -12.16 -10.21
C ASN A 60 0.54 -11.04 -9.16
N GLY A 61 -0.44 -11.01 -8.26
CA GLY A 61 -0.56 -10.03 -7.20
C GLY A 61 -1.28 -8.74 -7.59
N TYR A 62 -1.94 -8.68 -8.76
CA TYR A 62 -2.76 -7.52 -9.11
C TYR A 62 -4.04 -7.52 -8.29
N VAL A 63 -4.19 -6.50 -7.45
CA VAL A 63 -5.43 -6.23 -6.71
C VAL A 63 -6.22 -5.17 -7.46
N MET A 64 -7.45 -5.48 -7.80
CA MET A 64 -8.36 -4.57 -8.53
C MET A 64 -9.68 -4.45 -7.78
N ALA A 65 -10.29 -3.28 -7.88
CA ALA A 65 -11.60 -3.03 -7.33
C ALA A 65 -12.30 -1.90 -8.08
N THR A 66 -13.61 -1.87 -8.02
CA THR A 66 -14.46 -0.85 -8.65
C THR A 66 -15.23 -0.08 -7.59
N LEU A 67 -15.08 1.24 -7.57
CA LEU A 67 -16.01 2.14 -6.90
C LEU A 67 -17.11 2.50 -7.91
N PRO A 68 -18.35 2.03 -7.70
CA PRO A 68 -19.43 2.25 -8.67
C PRO A 68 -19.80 3.73 -8.76
N ALA A 69 -20.33 4.10 -9.93
CA ALA A 69 -20.86 5.44 -10.13
C ALA A 69 -21.99 5.76 -9.12
N ASN A 70 -22.08 7.00 -8.70
CA ASN A 70 -23.10 7.50 -7.77
C ASN A 70 -24.36 8.06 -8.47
N GLY A 71 -24.59 7.68 -9.73
CA GLY A 71 -25.73 8.12 -10.52
C GLY A 71 -25.44 9.31 -11.47
N ALA A 72 -24.23 9.85 -11.48
CA ALA A 72 -23.80 10.83 -12.46
C ALA A 72 -23.26 10.15 -13.71
N GLU A 73 -23.56 10.73 -14.89
CA GLU A 73 -22.88 10.36 -16.13
C GLU A 73 -21.48 10.99 -16.16
N GLY A 74 -20.47 10.22 -16.56
CA GLY A 74 -19.11 10.73 -16.61
C GLY A 74 -18.11 9.69 -17.12
N SER A 75 -16.86 10.10 -17.21
CA SER A 75 -15.77 9.22 -17.60
C SER A 75 -15.36 8.29 -16.45
N VAL A 76 -14.95 7.09 -16.78
CA VAL A 76 -14.29 6.19 -15.84
C VAL A 76 -12.87 6.70 -15.56
N VAL A 77 -12.51 6.80 -14.29
CA VAL A 77 -11.16 7.21 -13.86
C VAL A 77 -10.50 6.02 -13.16
N GLY A 78 -9.30 5.68 -13.58
CA GLY A 78 -8.49 4.63 -12.95
C GLY A 78 -7.36 5.23 -12.11
N PHE A 79 -7.11 4.63 -10.96
CA PHE A 79 -5.96 4.89 -10.12
C PHE A 79 -5.08 3.65 -10.07
N ILE A 80 -3.77 3.84 -10.18
CA ILE A 80 -2.79 2.76 -10.14
C ILE A 80 -1.74 3.12 -9.11
N SER A 81 -1.40 2.14 -8.26
CA SER A 81 -0.34 2.26 -7.26
C SER A 81 0.38 0.93 -7.14
N HIS A 82 1.71 0.95 -7.07
CA HIS A 82 2.48 -0.25 -6.79
C HIS A 82 2.55 -0.53 -5.28
N MET A 83 2.73 -1.79 -4.92
CA MET A 83 2.81 -2.23 -3.52
C MET A 83 4.21 -2.71 -3.10
N ASP A 84 5.08 -2.96 -4.06
CA ASP A 84 6.45 -3.38 -3.76
C ASP A 84 7.32 -2.20 -3.32
N THR A 85 8.38 -2.51 -2.59
CA THR A 85 9.44 -1.57 -2.26
C THR A 85 10.74 -1.95 -2.97
N SER A 86 11.58 -0.93 -3.25
CA SER A 86 12.86 -1.12 -3.93
C SER A 86 13.79 -2.03 -3.12
N PRO A 87 14.58 -2.88 -3.79
CA PRO A 87 15.64 -3.66 -3.15
C PRO A 87 16.84 -2.82 -2.69
N ASP A 88 16.93 -1.55 -3.09
CA ASP A 88 18.02 -0.65 -2.71
C ASP A 88 18.06 -0.32 -1.21
N ALA A 89 16.95 -0.54 -0.50
CA ALA A 89 16.87 -0.33 0.94
C ALA A 89 16.18 -1.52 1.62
N PRO A 90 16.54 -1.86 2.88
CA PRO A 90 15.88 -2.94 3.59
C PRO A 90 14.36 -2.78 3.66
N GLY A 91 13.62 -3.80 3.23
CA GLY A 91 12.16 -3.81 3.17
C GLY A 91 11.45 -4.06 4.48
N GLY A 92 12.18 -4.31 5.57
CA GLY A 92 11.57 -4.50 6.90
C GLY A 92 12.58 -5.02 7.93
N PRO A 93 12.22 -4.95 9.23
CA PRO A 93 11.03 -4.30 9.79
C PRO A 93 11.17 -2.76 9.81
N ILE A 94 10.16 -2.07 9.35
CA ILE A 94 10.12 -0.60 9.34
C ILE A 94 9.73 -0.09 10.73
N LYS A 95 10.53 0.83 11.27
CA LYS A 95 10.26 1.52 12.55
C LYS A 95 9.83 2.95 12.24
N SER A 96 8.53 3.14 12.08
CA SER A 96 7.97 4.48 11.87
C SER A 96 7.91 5.30 13.16
N ARG A 97 7.89 6.61 13.02
CA ARG A 97 7.55 7.54 14.07
C ARG A 97 6.80 8.74 13.51
N VAL A 98 5.86 9.25 14.27
CA VAL A 98 5.16 10.48 13.94
C VAL A 98 5.91 11.67 14.53
N VAL A 99 6.17 12.68 13.72
CA VAL A 99 6.72 13.95 14.17
C VAL A 99 5.59 14.97 14.22
N HIS A 100 5.20 15.38 15.43
CA HIS A 100 4.19 16.41 15.62
C HIS A 100 4.84 17.80 15.55
N ASP A 101 4.06 18.80 15.10
CA ASP A 101 4.48 20.21 15.07
C ASP A 101 5.83 20.42 14.36
N TYR A 102 6.00 19.72 13.21
CA TYR A 102 7.24 19.76 12.45
C TYR A 102 7.62 21.21 12.07
N ASP A 103 8.79 21.65 12.51
CA ASP A 103 9.28 23.01 12.39
C ASP A 103 10.15 23.29 11.14
N GLY A 104 10.23 22.32 10.23
CA GLY A 104 10.99 22.43 8.97
C GLY A 104 12.49 22.18 9.09
N LYS A 105 12.98 21.75 10.25
CA LYS A 105 14.41 21.41 10.44
C LYS A 105 14.73 19.97 10.08
N ASP A 106 16.02 19.64 10.12
CA ASP A 106 16.50 18.29 9.83
C ASP A 106 15.90 17.25 10.78
N ILE A 107 15.44 16.13 10.21
CA ILE A 107 14.97 14.97 10.95
C ILE A 107 16.07 13.91 10.94
N CYS A 108 16.59 13.58 12.14
CA CYS A 108 17.51 12.46 12.27
C CYS A 108 16.73 11.15 12.14
N LEU A 109 16.98 10.40 11.05
CA LEU A 109 16.31 9.12 10.79
C LEU A 109 16.92 7.98 11.61
N ASN A 110 18.25 7.92 11.68
CA ASN A 110 18.98 6.90 12.41
C ASN A 110 19.98 7.58 13.35
N LYS A 111 20.10 7.04 14.54
CA LYS A 111 21.27 7.33 15.38
C LYS A 111 22.32 6.30 15.01
N GLU A 112 23.38 6.72 14.35
CA GLU A 112 24.61 5.96 14.26
C GLU A 112 25.29 5.89 15.62
#